data_38a0939a482724aad2e5ea17a8fc661a
#
_entry.id   38a0939a482724aad2e5ea17a8fc661a
#
_cell.length_a   1.000
_cell.length_b   1.000
_cell.length_c   1.000
_cell.angle_alpha   90.00
_cell.angle_beta   90.00
_cell.angle_gamma   90.00
#
_symmetry.space_group_name_H-M   'P 1'
#
loop_
_entity.id
_entity.type
_entity.pdbx_description
1 polymer ?
#
loop_
_entity_poly.entity_id
_entity_poly.type
_entity_poly.pdbx_seq_one_letter_code
_entity_poly.pdbx_strand_id
1 'polypeptide(L)'
;MNNLHLSEEAQNDLFEIKSYNEEELLNPSAALATVSRITKSLRILQNYAQTGAQLSSIANIESDYRFIISDNYISFYRAYGSEVYIDRILYACRDYMRILFGDSTTDK
;
A
#
# COMPACT_ATOMS: atom_id res chain seq x y z
N MET A 1 -7.15 -9.34 17.76
CA MET A 1 -7.15 -8.99 16.33
C MET A 1 -7.00 -7.49 16.18
N ASN A 2 -6.14 -7.07 15.24
CA ASN A 2 -5.92 -5.65 15.01
C ASN A 2 -7.04 -5.07 14.15
N ASN A 3 -7.30 -3.77 14.35
CA ASN A 3 -8.27 -3.06 13.52
C ASN A 3 -7.56 -2.44 12.33
N LEU A 4 -8.08 -2.69 11.13
CA LEU A 4 -7.53 -2.12 9.90
C LEU A 4 -8.31 -0.86 9.52
N HIS A 5 -7.57 0.20 9.21
CA HIS A 5 -8.13 1.46 8.76
C HIS A 5 -7.50 1.84 7.43
N LEU A 6 -8.31 1.96 6.38
CA LEU A 6 -7.81 2.44 5.09
C LEU A 6 -8.07 3.93 5.01
N SER A 7 -7.01 4.69 4.73
CA SER A 7 -7.15 6.13 4.52
C SER A 7 -8.02 6.39 3.29
N GLU A 8 -8.50 7.60 3.15
CA GLU A 8 -9.25 7.98 1.96
C GLU A 8 -8.38 7.81 0.72
N GLU A 9 -7.10 8.17 0.82
CA GLU A 9 -6.17 8.01 -0.29
C GLU A 9 -5.98 6.55 -0.66
N ALA A 10 -5.89 5.66 0.35
CA ALA A 10 -5.73 4.23 0.08
C ALA A 10 -6.97 3.66 -0.60
N GLN A 11 -8.15 4.11 -0.19
CA GLN A 11 -9.39 3.67 -0.83
C GLN A 11 -9.44 4.14 -2.29
N ASN A 12 -9.03 5.38 -2.54
CA ASN A 12 -8.95 5.89 -3.90
C ASN A 12 -7.91 5.14 -4.71
N ASP A 13 -6.79 4.78 -4.09
CA ASP A 13 -5.75 3.99 -4.76
C ASP A 13 -6.32 2.65 -5.24
N LEU A 14 -7.08 1.95 -4.39
CA LEU A 14 -7.69 0.69 -4.77
C LEU A 14 -8.68 0.86 -5.92
N PHE A 15 -9.47 1.93 -5.88
CA PHE A 15 -10.41 2.20 -6.94
C PHE A 15 -9.69 2.45 -8.27
N GLU A 16 -8.61 3.21 -8.25
CA GLU A 16 -7.84 3.49 -9.44
C GLU A 16 -7.17 2.23 -9.99
N ILE A 17 -6.67 1.36 -9.10
CA ILE A 17 -6.07 0.09 -9.52
C ILE A 17 -7.10 -0.75 -10.25
N LYS A 18 -8.31 -0.84 -9.69
CA LYS A 18 -9.39 -1.60 -10.31
C LYS A 18 -9.75 -1.01 -11.68
N SER A 19 -9.93 0.32 -11.75
CA SER A 19 -10.31 0.98 -13.00
C SER A 19 -9.25 0.81 -14.06
N TYR A 20 -7.97 0.93 -13.69
CA TYR A 20 -6.89 0.76 -14.64
C TYR A 20 -6.93 -0.64 -15.27
N ASN A 21 -7.07 -1.67 -14.43
CA ASN A 21 -7.08 -3.03 -14.94
C ASN A 21 -8.32 -3.31 -15.82
N GLU A 22 -9.46 -2.72 -15.46
CA GLU A 22 -10.66 -2.90 -16.25
C GLU A 22 -10.58 -2.20 -17.61
N GLU A 23 -10.10 -0.97 -17.59
CA GLU A 23 -10.15 -0.09 -18.77
C GLU A 23 -8.94 -0.27 -19.67
N GLU A 24 -7.75 -0.29 -19.08
CA GLU A 24 -6.52 -0.37 -19.86
C GLU A 24 -6.23 -1.79 -20.34
N LEU A 25 -6.48 -2.77 -19.48
CA LEU A 25 -6.21 -4.16 -19.82
C LEU A 25 -7.44 -4.87 -20.33
N LEU A 26 -8.60 -4.22 -20.32
CA LEU A 26 -9.87 -4.75 -20.82
C LEU A 26 -10.18 -6.13 -20.25
N ASN A 27 -9.91 -6.31 -18.95
CA ASN A 27 -10.07 -7.60 -18.32
C ASN A 27 -10.64 -7.43 -16.89
N PRO A 28 -12.00 -7.37 -16.80
CA PRO A 28 -12.63 -7.20 -15.48
C PRO A 28 -12.31 -8.30 -14.48
N SER A 29 -12.14 -9.53 -14.95
CA SER A 29 -11.77 -10.64 -14.05
C SER A 29 -10.41 -10.42 -13.45
N ALA A 30 -9.44 -9.96 -14.25
CA ALA A 30 -8.10 -9.66 -13.74
C ALA A 30 -8.14 -8.50 -12.74
N ALA A 31 -9.00 -7.51 -12.99
CA ALA A 31 -9.14 -6.38 -12.09
C ALA A 31 -9.62 -6.84 -10.72
N LEU A 32 -10.64 -7.67 -10.69
CA LEU A 32 -11.16 -8.20 -9.42
C LEU A 32 -10.13 -9.07 -8.73
N ALA A 33 -9.39 -9.88 -9.48
CA ALA A 33 -8.37 -10.74 -8.92
C ALA A 33 -7.25 -9.92 -8.28
N THR A 34 -6.82 -8.85 -8.94
CA THR A 34 -5.77 -7.98 -8.42
C THR A 34 -6.19 -7.35 -7.10
N VAL A 35 -7.38 -6.77 -7.06
CA VAL A 35 -7.89 -6.14 -5.84
C VAL A 35 -8.05 -7.17 -4.73
N SER A 36 -8.52 -8.37 -5.08
CA SER A 36 -8.68 -9.44 -4.10
C SER A 36 -7.35 -9.84 -3.48
N ARG A 37 -6.31 -9.96 -4.29
CA ARG A 37 -4.98 -10.33 -3.77
C ARG A 37 -4.44 -9.25 -2.85
N ILE A 38 -4.60 -7.98 -3.22
CA ILE A 38 -4.17 -6.88 -2.37
C ILE A 38 -4.93 -6.92 -1.04
N THR A 39 -6.24 -7.07 -1.10
CA THR A 39 -7.07 -7.09 0.10
C THR A 39 -6.70 -8.26 1.01
N LYS A 40 -6.43 -9.43 0.43
CA LYS A 40 -6.03 -10.59 1.23
C LYS A 40 -4.70 -10.36 1.93
N SER A 41 -3.76 -9.70 1.25
CA SER A 41 -2.48 -9.39 1.88
C SER A 41 -2.66 -8.44 3.06
N LEU A 42 -3.58 -7.50 2.96
CA LEU A 42 -3.86 -6.58 4.06
C LEU A 42 -4.51 -7.28 5.24
N ARG A 43 -5.34 -8.30 4.97
CA ARG A 43 -5.99 -9.04 6.06
C ARG A 43 -5.01 -9.76 6.96
N ILE A 44 -3.85 -10.12 6.44
CA ILE A 44 -2.81 -10.74 7.25
C ILE A 44 -2.43 -9.82 8.42
N LEU A 45 -2.48 -8.52 8.19
CA LEU A 45 -2.12 -7.53 9.21
C LEU A 45 -3.08 -7.52 10.39
N GLN A 46 -4.27 -8.08 10.25
CA GLN A 46 -5.20 -8.17 11.37
C GLN A 46 -4.64 -9.03 12.51
N ASN A 47 -3.82 -10.01 12.16
CA ASN A 47 -3.24 -10.90 13.15
C ASN A 47 -1.73 -10.70 13.30
N TYR A 48 -1.07 -10.16 12.28
CA TYR A 48 0.39 -10.07 12.23
C TYR A 48 0.81 -8.70 11.72
N ALA A 49 0.60 -7.68 12.55
CA ALA A 49 0.88 -6.29 12.14
C ALA A 49 2.35 -6.05 11.81
N GLN A 50 3.26 -6.89 12.30
CA GLN A 50 4.69 -6.72 12.07
C GLN A 50 5.20 -7.50 10.86
N THR A 51 4.28 -8.09 10.08
CA THR A 51 4.67 -8.91 8.93
C THR A 51 5.40 -8.12 7.86
N GLY A 52 4.99 -6.88 7.63
CA GLY A 52 5.60 -6.05 6.60
C GLY A 52 7.00 -5.61 6.97
N ALA A 53 7.84 -5.38 5.96
CA ALA A 53 9.19 -4.89 6.17
C ALA A 53 9.16 -3.40 6.53
N GLN A 54 10.14 -2.97 7.27
CA GLN A 54 10.26 -1.54 7.62
C GLN A 54 10.79 -0.76 6.41
N LEU A 55 10.16 0.37 6.12
CA LEU A 55 10.61 1.20 5.01
C LEU A 55 12.05 1.68 5.22
N SER A 56 12.43 1.92 6.46
CA SER A 56 13.78 2.36 6.78
C SER A 56 14.85 1.32 6.40
N SER A 57 14.46 0.06 6.17
CA SER A 57 15.41 -0.97 5.78
C SER A 57 15.81 -0.88 4.31
N ILE A 58 15.03 -0.20 3.48
CA ILE A 58 15.34 -0.08 2.06
C ILE A 58 15.54 1.37 1.62
N ALA A 59 15.21 2.31 2.47
CA ALA A 59 15.40 3.72 2.19
C ALA A 59 16.19 4.33 3.34
N ASN A 60 17.18 5.13 3.02
CA ASN A 60 18.03 5.70 4.05
C ASN A 60 17.32 6.88 4.72
N ILE A 61 16.24 6.56 5.44
CA ILE A 61 15.38 7.56 6.05
C ILE A 61 14.70 6.94 7.26
N GLU A 62 14.57 7.71 8.33
CA GLU A 62 13.84 7.24 9.51
C GLU A 62 12.34 7.36 9.24
N SER A 63 11.60 6.30 9.54
CA SER A 63 10.18 6.26 9.29
C SER A 63 9.59 5.11 10.07
N ASP A 64 8.35 5.27 10.52
CA ASP A 64 7.59 4.18 11.14
C ASP A 64 6.74 3.43 10.13
N TYR A 65 6.88 3.74 8.84
CA TYR A 65 6.19 3.01 7.79
C TYR A 65 6.72 1.60 7.64
N ARG A 66 5.79 0.68 7.41
CA ARG A 66 6.07 -0.66 6.96
C ARG A 66 5.38 -0.85 5.61
N PHE A 67 5.78 -1.87 4.87
CA PHE A 67 5.15 -2.13 3.59
C PHE A 67 5.00 -3.62 3.33
N ILE A 68 3.98 -3.96 2.54
CA ILE A 68 3.75 -5.31 2.04
C ILE A 68 3.62 -5.24 0.54
N ILE A 69 4.20 -6.22 -0.15
CA ILE A 69 4.12 -6.28 -1.61
C ILE A 69 3.10 -7.34 -1.99
N SER A 70 2.21 -6.98 -2.93
CA SER A 70 1.25 -7.90 -3.52
C SER A 70 1.29 -7.68 -5.02
N ASP A 71 1.79 -8.67 -5.76
CA ASP A 71 2.02 -8.54 -7.20
C ASP A 71 2.91 -7.32 -7.46
N ASN A 72 2.43 -6.37 -8.26
CA ASN A 72 3.18 -5.18 -8.60
C ASN A 72 2.82 -3.96 -7.76
N TYR A 73 2.15 -4.19 -6.64
CA TYR A 73 1.66 -3.11 -5.79
C TYR A 73 2.26 -3.19 -4.41
N ILE A 74 2.53 -2.03 -3.83
CA ILE A 74 3.07 -1.91 -2.48
C ILE A 74 2.04 -1.21 -1.61
N SER A 75 1.70 -1.82 -0.48
CA SER A 75 0.82 -1.20 0.50
C SER A 75 1.66 -0.68 1.65
N PHE A 76 1.59 0.62 1.91
CA PHE A 76 2.33 1.28 2.98
C PHE A 76 1.42 1.48 4.17
N TYR A 77 1.88 1.07 5.35
CA TYR A 77 1.06 1.13 6.54
C TYR A 77 1.87 1.46 7.77
N ARG A 78 1.17 1.87 8.83
CA ARG A 78 1.77 2.09 10.14
C ARG A 78 0.93 1.34 11.16
N ALA A 79 1.58 0.79 12.18
CA ALA A 79 0.91 0.01 13.21
C ALA A 79 1.22 0.59 14.58
N TYR A 80 0.17 0.84 15.36
CA TYR A 80 0.29 1.36 16.71
C TYR A 80 -0.66 0.58 17.61
N GLY A 81 -0.10 -0.23 18.52
CA GLY A 81 -0.92 -1.05 19.38
C GLY A 81 -1.75 -2.02 18.56
N SER A 82 -3.07 -1.94 18.71
CA SER A 82 -3.98 -2.80 17.96
C SER A 82 -4.57 -2.11 16.73
N GLU A 83 -4.01 -0.95 16.33
CA GLU A 83 -4.51 -0.21 15.18
C GLU A 83 -3.51 -0.27 14.05
N VAL A 84 -3.99 -0.55 12.84
CA VAL A 84 -3.16 -0.60 11.63
C VAL A 84 -3.77 0.37 10.63
N TYR A 85 -2.96 1.33 10.19
CA TYR A 85 -3.40 2.38 9.27
C TYR A 85 -2.73 2.16 7.92
N ILE A 86 -3.54 1.78 6.92
CA ILE A 86 -3.06 1.62 5.54
C ILE A 86 -3.18 2.99 4.87
N ASP A 87 -2.04 3.63 4.63
CA ASP A 87 -2.01 5.00 4.14
C ASP A 87 -2.05 5.11 2.62
N ARG A 88 -1.30 4.27 1.91
CA ARG A 88 -1.28 4.30 0.45
C ARG A 88 -1.08 2.89 -0.11
N ILE A 89 -1.62 2.66 -1.30
CA ILE A 89 -1.42 1.42 -2.06
C ILE A 89 -0.99 1.85 -3.46
N LEU A 90 0.28 1.64 -3.79
CA LEU A 90 0.88 2.23 -4.97
C LEU A 90 1.52 1.18 -5.87
N TYR A 91 1.54 1.47 -7.17
CA TYR A 91 2.27 0.65 -8.12
C TYR A 91 3.76 0.72 -7.80
N ALA A 92 4.43 -0.43 -7.80
CA ALA A 92 5.81 -0.52 -7.32
C ALA A 92 6.79 0.31 -8.15
N CYS A 93 6.44 0.62 -9.40
CA CYS A 93 7.30 1.40 -10.28
C CYS A 93 7.14 2.92 -10.10
N ARG A 94 6.18 3.34 -9.24
CA ARG A 94 5.99 4.76 -9.01
C ARG A 94 7.02 5.30 -8.03
N ASP A 95 7.21 6.62 -8.07
CA ASP A 95 8.10 7.29 -7.13
C ASP A 95 7.37 7.43 -5.78
N TYR A 96 7.33 6.32 -5.04
CA TYR A 96 6.55 6.29 -3.80
C TYR A 96 7.15 7.18 -2.71
N MET A 97 8.45 7.40 -2.74
CA MET A 97 9.07 8.27 -1.73
C MET A 97 8.53 9.71 -1.86
N ARG A 98 8.39 10.19 -3.08
CA ARG A 98 7.82 11.51 -3.31
C ARG A 98 6.35 11.55 -2.89
N ILE A 99 5.60 10.51 -3.22
CA ILE A 99 4.17 10.45 -2.89
C ILE A 99 3.97 10.44 -1.38
N LEU A 100 4.78 9.66 -0.65
CA LEU A 100 4.65 9.54 0.80
C LEU A 100 5.15 10.77 1.54
N PHE A 101 6.23 11.37 1.08
CA PHE A 101 6.93 12.42 1.84
C PHE A 101 6.97 13.77 1.16
N GLY A 102 6.40 13.89 -0.04
CA GLY A 102 6.33 15.15 -0.76
C GLY A 102 7.59 15.47 -1.55
N ASP A 103 7.58 16.61 -2.21
CA ASP A 103 8.63 16.99 -3.13
C ASP A 103 9.86 17.61 -2.46
N SER A 104 9.78 17.91 -1.18
CA SER A 104 10.86 18.60 -0.50
C SER A 104 12.17 17.80 -0.52
N THR A 105 12.09 16.51 -0.76
CA THR A 105 13.25 15.65 -0.80
C THR A 105 13.99 15.70 -2.13
N THR A 106 13.42 16.31 -3.14
CA THR A 106 13.98 16.28 -4.49
C THR A 106 14.82 17.51 -4.80
N ASP A 107 14.81 18.47 -3.95
CA ASP A 107 15.56 19.67 -4.20
C ASP A 107 17.02 19.43 -4.11
N LYS A 108 17.31 19.85 -4.76
CA LYS A 108 18.56 19.85 -4.63
C LYS A 108 19.41 19.83 -5.18
#